data_dafa124d54bc46fe50dbdff2f9cd953a
#
_entry.id   dafa124d54bc46fe50dbdff2f9cd953a
#
_cell.length_a   1.000
_cell.length_b   1.000
_cell.length_c   1.000
_cell.angle_alpha   90.00
_cell.angle_beta   90.00
_cell.angle_gamma   90.00
#
_symmetry.space_group_name_H-M   'P 1'
#
loop_
_entity.id
_entity.type
_entity.pdbx_description
1 polymer ?
#
loop_
_entity_poly.entity_id
_entity_poly.type
_entity_poly.pdbx_seq_one_letter_code
_entity_poly.pdbx_strand_id
1 'polypeptide(L)'
;GNEGDRPYRTGATTAGITAMAAAVAALKPLLRVPFGVNYLWDPTASVALAAATGADFAREIFTGVYASDMGIWAPDAAGALEERTRLGRADLTLLFNINAEFSAALDTRPIDVRAKSAVFSSLADVICVSGQMTGEGVELSDLERAKRAVGDTPVFANTGVRIDTVEDILAVADGCVVGTHFKVD
;
A
#
# COMPACT_ATOMS: atom_id res chain seq x y z
N GLY A 1 7.36 3.52 -6.28
CA GLY A 1 7.95 2.66 -5.25
C GLY A 1 9.40 2.32 -5.56
N ASN A 2 10.10 1.80 -4.56
CA ASN A 2 11.51 1.36 -4.65
C ASN A 2 11.63 -0.17 -4.86
N GLU A 3 10.75 -0.77 -5.62
CA GLU A 3 10.67 -2.23 -5.83
C GLU A 3 11.92 -2.88 -6.45
N GLY A 4 12.82 -2.08 -7.03
CA GLY A 4 14.10 -2.54 -7.59
C GLY A 4 15.20 -2.79 -6.56
N ASP A 5 15.05 -2.30 -5.32
CA ASP A 5 16.07 -2.38 -4.28
C ASP A 5 16.10 -3.77 -3.63
N ARG A 6 16.89 -4.67 -4.17
CA ARG A 6 17.05 -6.03 -3.64
C ARG A 6 18.47 -6.29 -3.17
N PRO A 7 18.67 -7.09 -2.10
CA PRO A 7 17.64 -7.74 -1.26
C PRO A 7 16.83 -6.71 -0.47
N TYR A 8 15.54 -7.01 -0.25
CA TYR A 8 14.67 -6.15 0.54
C TYR A 8 15.15 -6.01 1.98
N ARG A 9 14.86 -4.85 2.57
CA ARG A 9 15.10 -4.56 3.98
C ARG A 9 13.92 -3.81 4.57
N THR A 10 13.73 -3.93 5.86
CA THR A 10 12.85 -3.06 6.62
C THR A 10 13.57 -1.77 6.96
N GLY A 11 12.85 -0.66 6.91
CA GLY A 11 13.40 0.67 7.23
C GLY A 11 14.13 1.35 6.06
N ALA A 12 13.83 2.63 5.91
CA ALA A 12 14.41 3.47 4.90
C ALA A 12 15.86 3.87 5.24
N THR A 13 16.69 3.96 4.21
CA THR A 13 18.02 4.59 4.34
C THR A 13 17.95 6.05 3.91
N THR A 14 18.79 6.90 4.49
CA THR A 14 18.87 8.31 4.08
C THR A 14 19.17 8.42 2.58
N ALA A 15 20.07 7.61 2.05
CA ALA A 15 20.39 7.59 0.63
C ALA A 15 19.20 7.18 -0.23
N GLY A 16 18.47 6.13 0.16
CA GLY A 16 17.30 5.65 -0.60
C GLY A 16 16.16 6.69 -0.62
N ILE A 17 15.83 7.27 0.53
CA ILE A 17 14.74 8.25 0.60
C ILE A 17 15.08 9.55 -0.15
N THR A 18 16.34 10.02 -0.07
CA THR A 18 16.78 11.22 -0.80
C THR A 18 16.83 10.99 -2.31
N ALA A 19 17.30 9.82 -2.76
CA ALA A 19 17.30 9.46 -4.17
C ALA A 19 15.86 9.41 -4.72
N MET A 20 14.94 8.81 -3.97
CA MET A 20 13.53 8.71 -4.37
C MET A 20 12.86 10.09 -4.39
N ALA A 21 13.12 10.95 -3.40
CA ALA A 21 12.61 12.31 -3.38
C ALA A 21 13.11 13.11 -4.60
N ALA A 22 14.38 13.00 -4.96
CA ALA A 22 14.94 13.65 -6.14
C ALA A 22 14.31 13.14 -7.44
N ALA A 23 14.12 11.83 -7.57
CA ALA A 23 13.47 11.24 -8.73
C ALA A 23 12.00 11.71 -8.88
N VAL A 24 11.23 11.72 -7.77
CA VAL A 24 9.86 12.22 -7.78
C VAL A 24 9.81 13.70 -8.12
N ALA A 25 10.70 14.52 -7.56
CA ALA A 25 10.77 15.94 -7.86
C ALA A 25 11.04 16.20 -9.35
N ALA A 26 11.89 15.42 -9.99
CA ALA A 26 12.17 15.51 -11.42
C ALA A 26 10.97 15.11 -12.30
N LEU A 27 10.19 14.12 -11.86
CA LEU A 27 9.03 13.62 -12.61
C LEU A 27 7.76 14.45 -12.39
N LYS A 28 7.60 15.06 -11.21
CA LYS A 28 6.40 15.81 -10.81
C LYS A 28 5.90 16.81 -11.84
N PRO A 29 6.74 17.63 -12.51
CA PRO A 29 6.28 18.59 -13.52
C PRO A 29 5.62 17.94 -14.74
N LEU A 30 5.85 16.64 -14.97
CA LEU A 30 5.29 15.89 -16.09
C LEU A 30 3.94 15.25 -15.75
N LEU A 31 3.62 15.12 -14.47
CA LEU A 31 2.39 14.48 -14.02
C LEU A 31 1.18 15.39 -14.24
N ARG A 32 0.07 14.78 -14.70
CA ARG A 32 -1.21 15.47 -14.96
C ARG A 32 -2.37 14.83 -14.19
N VAL A 33 -2.05 13.86 -13.34
CA VAL A 33 -2.99 13.12 -12.50
C VAL A 33 -2.46 13.10 -11.07
N PRO A 34 -3.31 12.86 -10.06
CA PRO A 34 -2.86 12.63 -8.71
C PRO A 34 -1.79 11.53 -8.67
N PHE A 35 -0.77 11.72 -7.85
CA PHE A 35 0.30 10.74 -7.73
C PHE A 35 0.57 10.37 -6.28
N GLY A 36 1.00 9.14 -6.09
CA GLY A 36 1.37 8.62 -4.78
C GLY A 36 2.79 8.11 -4.73
N VAL A 37 3.27 7.91 -3.52
CA VAL A 37 4.58 7.32 -3.24
C VAL A 37 4.46 6.12 -2.31
N ASN A 38 5.45 5.26 -2.37
CA ASN A 38 5.63 4.14 -1.49
C ASN A 38 7.13 3.92 -1.29
N TYR A 39 7.59 3.97 -0.06
CA TYR A 39 8.90 3.45 0.31
C TYR A 39 8.68 2.08 0.97
N LEU A 40 8.88 1.03 0.19
CA LEU A 40 8.52 -0.33 0.56
C LEU A 40 9.14 -0.74 1.90
N TRP A 41 8.33 -1.30 2.79
CA TRP A 41 8.65 -1.77 4.13
C TRP A 41 8.99 -0.66 5.16
N ASP A 42 8.55 0.60 4.89
CA ASP A 42 8.68 1.69 5.84
C ASP A 42 7.50 2.68 5.73
N PRO A 43 6.43 2.49 6.52
CA PRO A 43 5.25 3.35 6.51
C PRO A 43 5.55 4.82 6.83
N THR A 44 6.38 5.06 7.85
CA THR A 44 6.73 6.42 8.27
C THR A 44 7.55 7.14 7.20
N ALA A 45 8.52 6.45 6.59
CA ALA A 45 9.26 7.00 5.46
C ALA A 45 8.38 7.28 4.24
N SER A 46 7.38 6.43 3.98
CA SER A 46 6.40 6.67 2.90
C SER A 46 5.61 7.95 3.13
N VAL A 47 5.16 8.20 4.37
CA VAL A 47 4.46 9.45 4.74
C VAL A 47 5.38 10.66 4.63
N ALA A 48 6.62 10.57 5.14
CA ALA A 48 7.59 11.65 5.04
C ALA A 48 7.94 12.00 3.59
N LEU A 49 8.13 10.98 2.75
CA LEU A 49 8.38 11.14 1.32
C LEU A 49 7.18 11.79 0.61
N ALA A 50 5.95 11.35 0.92
CA ALA A 50 4.73 11.94 0.38
C ALA A 50 4.62 13.43 0.74
N ALA A 51 4.91 13.78 1.99
CA ALA A 51 4.91 15.16 2.43
C ALA A 51 5.98 16.00 1.71
N ALA A 52 7.20 15.51 1.62
CA ALA A 52 8.32 16.20 0.98
C ALA A 52 8.11 16.42 -0.52
N THR A 53 7.43 15.51 -1.20
CA THR A 53 7.20 15.57 -2.66
C THR A 53 5.86 16.19 -3.03
N GLY A 54 4.96 16.38 -2.05
CA GLY A 54 3.59 16.84 -2.28
C GLY A 54 2.75 15.79 -3.02
N ALA A 55 2.96 14.53 -2.70
CA ALA A 55 2.11 13.44 -3.21
C ALA A 55 0.70 13.51 -2.59
N ASP A 56 -0.28 13.01 -3.32
CA ASP A 56 -1.69 13.00 -2.92
C ASP A 56 -2.01 11.81 -2.03
N PHE A 57 -1.26 10.72 -2.17
CA PHE A 57 -1.45 9.50 -1.37
C PHE A 57 -0.13 8.76 -1.11
N ALA A 58 -0.12 7.95 -0.06
CA ALA A 58 0.91 6.96 0.19
C ALA A 58 0.27 5.58 0.29
N ARG A 59 0.83 4.59 -0.41
CA ARG A 59 0.38 3.19 -0.34
C ARG A 59 1.48 2.36 0.31
N GLU A 60 1.16 1.67 1.39
CA GLU A 60 2.11 0.82 2.11
C GLU A 60 1.37 -0.22 2.95
N ILE A 61 2.11 -1.13 3.56
CA ILE A 61 1.64 -2.01 4.60
C ILE A 61 1.80 -1.28 5.92
N PHE A 62 0.71 -0.78 6.50
CA PHE A 62 0.75 -0.01 7.74
C PHE A 62 0.46 -0.85 8.97
N THR A 63 -0.15 -2.03 8.81
CA THR A 63 -0.63 -2.87 9.91
C THR A 63 -0.24 -4.31 9.75
N GLY A 64 -0.29 -5.07 10.84
CA GLY A 64 -0.04 -6.51 10.86
C GLY A 64 1.33 -6.86 11.43
N VAL A 65 1.63 -8.15 11.47
CA VAL A 65 2.94 -8.70 11.80
C VAL A 65 3.24 -9.80 10.79
N TYR A 66 4.41 -9.77 10.19
CA TYR A 66 4.76 -10.63 9.06
C TYR A 66 6.09 -11.32 9.29
N ALA A 67 6.19 -12.56 8.82
CA ALA A 67 7.44 -13.31 8.72
C ALA A 67 7.83 -13.44 7.23
N SER A 68 9.06 -13.12 6.91
CA SER A 68 9.58 -13.14 5.53
C SER A 68 11.08 -13.40 5.52
N ASP A 69 11.71 -13.35 4.34
CA ASP A 69 13.17 -13.40 4.19
C ASP A 69 13.89 -12.26 4.89
N MET A 70 13.19 -11.17 5.21
CA MET A 70 13.70 -10.05 6.00
C MET A 70 13.60 -10.28 7.52
N GLY A 71 13.11 -11.43 7.96
CA GLY A 71 12.80 -11.73 9.35
C GLY A 71 11.37 -11.36 9.73
N ILE A 72 11.14 -11.10 11.01
CA ILE A 72 9.85 -10.64 11.52
C ILE A 72 9.77 -9.12 11.39
N TRP A 73 8.67 -8.66 10.80
CA TRP A 73 8.41 -7.24 10.62
C TRP A 73 7.02 -6.85 11.13
N ALA A 74 6.97 -5.78 11.90
CA ALA A 74 5.74 -5.17 12.40
C ALA A 74 5.73 -3.69 11.99
N PRO A 75 4.94 -3.30 10.99
CA PRO A 75 4.81 -1.90 10.59
C PRO A 75 4.13 -1.07 11.69
N ASP A 76 4.46 0.21 11.74
CA ASP A 76 3.95 1.15 12.74
C ASP A 76 2.93 2.11 12.12
N ALA A 77 1.65 1.75 12.19
CA ALA A 77 0.56 2.60 11.73
C ALA A 77 0.44 3.87 12.59
N ALA A 78 0.63 3.76 13.91
CA ALA A 78 0.51 4.89 14.80
C ALA A 78 1.60 5.93 14.50
N GLY A 79 2.86 5.52 14.40
CA GLY A 79 3.97 6.41 14.03
C GLY A 79 3.78 7.05 12.65
N ALA A 80 3.23 6.35 11.67
CA ALA A 80 2.92 6.91 10.36
C ALA A 80 1.83 7.99 10.42
N LEU A 81 0.78 7.78 11.22
CA LEU A 81 -0.30 8.76 11.43
C LEU A 81 0.18 10.00 12.24
N GLU A 82 1.03 9.77 13.24
CA GLU A 82 1.68 10.86 13.98
C GLU A 82 2.57 11.69 13.05
N GLU A 83 3.35 11.04 12.18
CA GLU A 83 4.19 11.72 11.20
C GLU A 83 3.35 12.51 10.19
N ARG A 84 2.23 11.94 9.68
CA ARG A 84 1.26 12.65 8.83
C ARG A 84 0.78 13.94 9.50
N THR A 85 0.42 13.86 10.77
CA THR A 85 -0.05 15.00 11.56
C THR A 85 1.06 16.02 11.79
N ARG A 86 2.25 15.56 12.19
CA ARG A 86 3.42 16.40 12.45
C ARG A 86 3.85 17.22 11.23
N LEU A 87 3.72 16.62 10.04
CA LEU A 87 4.05 17.26 8.76
C LEU A 87 2.90 18.12 8.18
N GLY A 88 1.77 18.24 8.90
CA GLY A 88 0.63 19.05 8.47
C GLY A 88 -0.09 18.48 7.23
N ARG A 89 -0.02 17.17 6.99
CA ARG A 89 -0.56 16.51 5.80
C ARG A 89 -1.84 15.71 6.10
N ALA A 90 -2.79 16.34 6.80
CA ALA A 90 -4.11 15.73 7.05
C ALA A 90 -4.88 15.40 5.76
N ASP A 91 -4.50 16.03 4.65
CA ASP A 91 -5.02 15.79 3.29
C ASP A 91 -4.47 14.51 2.63
N LEU A 92 -3.33 13.99 3.13
CA LEU A 92 -2.67 12.82 2.55
C LEU A 92 -3.49 11.55 2.75
N THR A 93 -3.94 10.93 1.67
CA THR A 93 -4.67 9.67 1.71
C THR A 93 -3.71 8.49 1.94
N LEU A 94 -4.01 7.64 2.91
CA LEU A 94 -3.22 6.45 3.21
C LEU A 94 -3.93 5.19 2.73
N LEU A 95 -3.34 4.51 1.77
CA LEU A 95 -3.81 3.25 1.20
C LEU A 95 -3.12 2.09 1.93
N PHE A 96 -3.88 1.38 2.76
CA PHE A 96 -3.38 0.30 3.60
C PHE A 96 -3.45 -1.03 2.88
N ASN A 97 -2.30 -1.58 2.47
CA ASN A 97 -2.25 -2.99 2.10
C ASN A 97 -2.36 -3.85 3.37
N ILE A 98 -3.43 -4.62 3.50
CA ILE A 98 -3.73 -5.40 4.72
C ILE A 98 -3.23 -6.84 4.68
N ASN A 99 -2.61 -7.24 3.58
CA ASN A 99 -1.92 -8.53 3.42
C ASN A 99 -0.66 -8.34 2.58
N ALA A 100 0.49 -8.49 3.20
CA ALA A 100 1.79 -8.28 2.57
C ALA A 100 2.13 -9.39 1.58
N GLU A 101 2.57 -9.00 0.38
CA GLU A 101 3.17 -9.90 -0.59
C GLU A 101 4.53 -10.41 -0.08
N PHE A 102 5.02 -11.53 -0.58
CA PHE A 102 6.32 -12.13 -0.21
C PHE A 102 6.52 -12.39 1.29
N SER A 103 5.43 -12.57 2.03
CA SER A 103 5.48 -12.79 3.46
C SER A 103 4.29 -13.61 3.96
N ALA A 104 4.45 -14.22 5.12
CA ALA A 104 3.36 -14.86 5.84
C ALA A 104 2.90 -13.97 6.98
N ALA A 105 1.61 -13.64 7.02
CA ALA A 105 1.03 -12.95 8.17
C ALA A 105 1.07 -13.86 9.38
N LEU A 106 1.53 -13.36 10.52
CA LEU A 106 1.42 -14.05 11.81
C LEU A 106 0.03 -13.90 12.44
N ASP A 107 -0.75 -12.96 11.92
CA ASP A 107 -2.15 -12.76 12.26
C ASP A 107 -3.02 -13.77 11.48
N THR A 108 -3.69 -14.63 12.19
CA THR A 108 -4.58 -15.66 11.62
C THR A 108 -6.02 -15.19 11.44
N ARG A 109 -6.33 -13.94 11.75
CA ARG A 109 -7.67 -13.37 11.54
C ARG A 109 -8.00 -13.37 10.05
N PRO A 110 -9.26 -13.69 9.69
CA PRO A 110 -9.70 -13.64 8.29
C PRO A 110 -9.67 -12.21 7.74
N ILE A 111 -9.68 -12.08 6.40
CA ILE A 111 -9.46 -10.82 5.69
C ILE A 111 -10.48 -9.73 6.07
N ASP A 112 -11.74 -10.09 6.25
CA ASP A 112 -12.82 -9.19 6.68
C ASP A 112 -12.57 -8.59 8.06
N VAL A 113 -12.08 -9.40 9.01
CA VAL A 113 -11.73 -8.92 10.36
C VAL A 113 -10.50 -8.02 10.32
N ARG A 114 -9.50 -8.36 9.50
CA ARG A 114 -8.31 -7.50 9.31
C ARG A 114 -8.68 -6.17 8.65
N ALA A 115 -9.51 -6.19 7.61
CA ALA A 115 -9.99 -4.98 6.95
C ALA A 115 -10.74 -4.06 7.92
N LYS A 116 -11.71 -4.61 8.68
CA LYS A 116 -12.45 -3.85 9.69
C LYS A 116 -11.55 -3.27 10.78
N SER A 117 -10.55 -4.06 11.24
CA SER A 117 -9.57 -3.61 12.23
C SER A 117 -8.70 -2.48 11.68
N ALA A 118 -8.25 -2.56 10.43
CA ALA A 118 -7.45 -1.53 9.81
C ALA A 118 -8.19 -0.18 9.73
N VAL A 119 -9.48 -0.20 9.37
CA VAL A 119 -10.31 1.00 9.33
C VAL A 119 -10.56 1.55 10.72
N PHE A 120 -11.02 0.71 11.65
CA PHE A 120 -11.46 1.14 12.97
C PHE A 120 -10.30 1.48 13.91
N SER A 121 -9.27 0.63 13.95
CA SER A 121 -8.17 0.74 14.93
C SER A 121 -6.97 1.51 14.40
N SER A 122 -6.74 1.46 13.08
CA SER A 122 -5.55 2.06 12.45
C SER A 122 -5.87 3.19 11.49
N LEU A 123 -7.15 3.56 11.38
CA LEU A 123 -7.64 4.73 10.64
C LEU A 123 -7.22 4.73 9.15
N ALA A 124 -7.32 3.57 8.51
CA ALA A 124 -7.06 3.44 7.08
C ALA A 124 -8.07 4.26 6.27
N ASP A 125 -7.59 5.05 5.32
CA ASP A 125 -8.44 5.81 4.40
C ASP A 125 -8.94 4.92 3.24
N VAL A 126 -8.10 3.99 2.78
CA VAL A 126 -8.41 3.00 1.73
C VAL A 126 -7.81 1.65 2.12
N ILE A 127 -8.53 0.57 1.87
CA ILE A 127 -8.05 -0.80 2.04
C ILE A 127 -7.55 -1.35 0.71
N CYS A 128 -6.36 -1.90 0.67
CA CYS A 128 -5.82 -2.63 -0.46
C CYS A 128 -5.68 -4.11 -0.11
N VAL A 129 -6.17 -4.99 -1.00
CA VAL A 129 -6.08 -6.44 -0.84
C VAL A 129 -5.21 -6.99 -1.97
N SER A 130 -4.17 -7.76 -1.61
CA SER A 130 -3.20 -8.36 -2.53
C SER A 130 -3.42 -9.86 -2.71
N GLY A 131 -2.93 -10.41 -3.83
CA GLY A 131 -2.64 -11.83 -3.96
C GLY A 131 -1.40 -12.22 -3.13
N GLN A 132 -0.98 -13.48 -3.24
CA GLN A 132 0.15 -14.01 -2.46
C GLN A 132 1.49 -13.42 -2.95
N MET A 133 1.61 -13.17 -4.25
CA MET A 133 2.82 -12.62 -4.87
C MET A 133 2.48 -11.50 -5.87
N THR A 134 3.45 -10.64 -6.15
CA THR A 134 3.28 -9.60 -7.16
C THR A 134 2.93 -10.23 -8.53
N GLY A 135 1.85 -9.76 -9.12
CA GLY A 135 1.33 -10.29 -10.39
C GLY A 135 0.34 -11.43 -10.24
N GLU A 136 0.22 -12.04 -9.08
CA GLU A 136 -0.87 -12.97 -8.77
C GLU A 136 -2.14 -12.20 -8.45
N GLY A 137 -3.26 -12.67 -9.00
CA GLY A 137 -4.57 -12.07 -8.77
C GLY A 137 -5.02 -12.22 -7.32
N VAL A 138 -5.70 -11.20 -6.84
CA VAL A 138 -6.43 -11.28 -5.58
C VAL A 138 -7.66 -12.16 -5.78
N GLU A 139 -8.00 -12.97 -4.79
CA GLU A 139 -9.22 -13.76 -4.79
C GLU A 139 -10.45 -12.84 -4.69
N LEU A 140 -11.40 -12.96 -5.63
CA LEU A 140 -12.62 -12.14 -5.62
C LEU A 140 -13.41 -12.30 -4.31
N SER A 141 -13.43 -13.50 -3.75
CA SER A 141 -14.08 -13.77 -2.46
C SER A 141 -13.47 -12.96 -1.31
N ASP A 142 -12.16 -12.72 -1.32
CA ASP A 142 -11.49 -11.91 -0.31
C ASP A 142 -11.78 -10.41 -0.50
N LEU A 143 -11.84 -9.93 -1.74
CA LEU A 143 -12.31 -8.57 -2.04
C LEU A 143 -13.75 -8.35 -1.56
N GLU A 144 -14.66 -9.26 -1.88
CA GLU A 144 -16.06 -9.19 -1.43
C GLU A 144 -16.18 -9.17 0.09
N ARG A 145 -15.41 -10.03 0.77
CA ARG A 145 -15.43 -10.08 2.23
C ARG A 145 -14.90 -8.80 2.85
N ALA A 146 -13.78 -8.28 2.35
CA ALA A 146 -13.22 -7.02 2.79
C ALA A 146 -14.21 -5.87 2.56
N LYS A 147 -14.80 -5.76 1.35
CA LYS A 147 -15.76 -4.70 1.01
C LYS A 147 -16.98 -4.72 1.91
N ARG A 148 -17.58 -5.87 2.14
CA ARG A 148 -18.73 -5.99 3.07
C ARG A 148 -18.40 -5.60 4.51
N ALA A 149 -17.14 -5.82 4.93
CA ALA A 149 -16.72 -5.56 6.31
C ALA A 149 -16.49 -4.08 6.64
N VAL A 150 -16.13 -3.27 5.63
CA VAL A 150 -15.67 -1.87 5.85
C VAL A 150 -16.67 -0.80 5.38
N GLY A 151 -17.84 -1.21 4.86
CA GLY A 151 -18.91 -0.29 4.49
C GLY A 151 -18.48 0.71 3.40
N ASP A 152 -18.49 2.00 3.74
CA ASP A 152 -18.21 3.09 2.81
C ASP A 152 -16.71 3.29 2.53
N THR A 153 -15.82 2.65 3.31
CA THR A 153 -14.38 2.74 3.06
C THR A 153 -14.04 2.08 1.72
N PRO A 154 -13.30 2.76 0.82
CA PRO A 154 -12.91 2.18 -0.45
C PRO A 154 -12.02 0.95 -0.28
N VAL A 155 -12.26 -0.06 -1.13
CA VAL A 155 -11.44 -1.28 -1.20
C VAL A 155 -10.88 -1.43 -2.60
N PHE A 156 -9.56 -1.57 -2.70
CA PHE A 156 -8.83 -1.71 -3.96
C PHE A 156 -8.21 -3.10 -4.09
N ALA A 157 -8.30 -3.66 -5.29
CA ALA A 157 -7.49 -4.81 -5.67
C ALA A 157 -6.06 -4.34 -5.95
N ASN A 158 -5.08 -4.89 -5.23
CA ASN A 158 -3.71 -4.35 -5.21
C ASN A 158 -2.73 -5.09 -6.13
N THR A 159 -3.03 -6.31 -6.58
CA THR A 159 -2.14 -7.12 -7.41
C THR A 159 -2.90 -7.90 -8.49
N GLY A 160 -2.15 -8.31 -9.53
CA GLY A 160 -2.61 -9.26 -10.54
C GLY A 160 -3.73 -8.78 -11.45
N VAL A 161 -4.01 -7.48 -11.46
CA VAL A 161 -5.06 -6.91 -12.32
C VAL A 161 -4.58 -6.85 -13.76
N ARG A 162 -5.36 -7.42 -14.66
CA ARG A 162 -5.11 -7.49 -16.11
C ARG A 162 -6.35 -7.11 -16.87
N ILE A 163 -6.19 -6.93 -18.19
CA ILE A 163 -7.30 -6.56 -19.09
C ILE A 163 -8.44 -7.57 -19.08
N ASP A 164 -8.12 -8.85 -18.90
CA ASP A 164 -9.06 -9.95 -18.85
C ASP A 164 -9.74 -10.17 -17.49
N THR A 165 -9.27 -9.51 -16.43
CA THR A 165 -9.80 -9.66 -15.07
C THR A 165 -10.35 -8.36 -14.47
N VAL A 166 -10.05 -7.22 -15.07
CA VAL A 166 -10.37 -5.89 -14.48
C VAL A 166 -11.86 -5.65 -14.34
N GLU A 167 -12.68 -6.15 -15.25
CA GLU A 167 -14.13 -5.98 -15.21
C GLU A 167 -14.74 -6.69 -14.00
N ASP A 168 -14.39 -7.96 -13.79
CA ASP A 168 -14.85 -8.74 -12.63
C ASP A 168 -14.37 -8.14 -11.32
N ILE A 169 -13.12 -7.65 -11.28
CA ILE A 169 -12.55 -7.00 -10.10
C ILE A 169 -13.32 -5.70 -9.77
N LEU A 170 -13.57 -4.84 -10.75
CA LEU A 170 -14.26 -3.58 -10.55
C LEU A 170 -15.77 -3.73 -10.33
N ALA A 171 -16.34 -4.91 -10.59
CA ALA A 171 -17.70 -5.23 -10.15
C ALA A 171 -17.82 -5.36 -8.62
N VAL A 172 -16.70 -5.57 -7.92
CA VAL A 172 -16.63 -5.77 -6.47
C VAL A 172 -15.86 -4.64 -5.78
N ALA A 173 -14.68 -4.29 -6.29
CA ALA A 173 -13.78 -3.30 -5.70
C ALA A 173 -14.07 -1.88 -6.22
N ASP A 174 -13.77 -0.87 -5.38
CA ASP A 174 -13.93 0.54 -5.75
C ASP A 174 -12.79 1.04 -6.65
N GLY A 175 -11.72 0.25 -6.77
CA GLY A 175 -10.56 0.57 -7.61
C GLY A 175 -9.56 -0.58 -7.67
N CYS A 176 -8.52 -0.37 -8.46
CA CYS A 176 -7.46 -1.36 -8.61
C CYS A 176 -6.10 -0.74 -8.91
N VAL A 177 -5.04 -1.49 -8.60
CA VAL A 177 -3.66 -1.15 -8.94
C VAL A 177 -3.21 -2.05 -10.09
N VAL A 178 -2.86 -1.44 -11.20
CA VAL A 178 -2.35 -2.14 -12.39
C VAL A 178 -0.86 -1.85 -12.53
N GLY A 179 -0.03 -2.85 -12.47
CA GLY A 179 1.43 -2.71 -12.57
C GLY A 179 2.02 -3.62 -13.64
N THR A 180 2.15 -4.89 -13.34
CA THR A 180 2.82 -5.89 -14.18
C THR A 180 2.29 -5.93 -15.61
N HIS A 181 1.00 -5.70 -15.82
CA HIS A 181 0.39 -5.71 -17.15
C HIS A 181 0.95 -4.65 -18.10
N PHE A 182 1.46 -3.54 -17.59
CA PHE A 182 2.05 -2.46 -18.38
C PHE A 182 3.58 -2.52 -18.48
N LYS A 183 4.22 -3.45 -17.77
CA LYS A 183 5.67 -3.64 -17.86
C LYS A 183 5.99 -4.54 -19.05
N VAL A 184 7.04 -4.18 -19.78
CA VAL A 184 7.65 -5.00 -20.83
C VAL A 184 8.90 -5.60 -20.19
N ASP A 185 9.03 -6.93 -20.27
CA ASP A 185 10.22 -7.65 -19.79
C ASP A 185 11.43 -7.40 -20.72
#